data_78125c45f2c106b2b8cd8fbbe167fb89
#
_entry.id   78125c45f2c106b2b8cd8fbbe167fb89
#
_cell.length_a   1.000
_cell.length_b   1.000
_cell.length_c   1.000
_cell.angle_alpha   90.00
_cell.angle_beta   90.00
_cell.angle_gamma   90.00
#
_symmetry.space_group_name_H-M   'P 1'
#
loop_
_entity.id
_entity.type
_entity.pdbx_description
1 polymer ?
#
loop_
_entity_poly.entity_id
_entity_poly.type
_entity_poly.pdbx_seq_one_letter_code
_entity_poly.pdbx_strand_id
1 'polypeptide(L)'
;MSLHHSDLCVPVTVENSPGYNSWPMLQADSRRLVCLYSRGKEHTIVTGDRNLYARISRDGGKSWEAEITVSALPEYSEIPIGKGVDSQGRILFWVRRGTPQPPHFEHVLYRLDEDETFRVIAQPHLQPVPMQITDLFFVPTVGLTALWFATDYQNHGDDSWGMLISRDDGVSWEQRTIEGGLPLSELPTEPAAVYVGDGKILAVARTENRSGGAMQRQWQLESSDCGKSWTRRRTNIGDVCLSTPTLIFDPSTGTVSNYYYQRGEGRLLCRTTGVEAVWQQPEAWPEPEVVAMGSTEFADAGNTNATVSGAQHLIAYYTGVAPQTNIVIIARHAPPPRK
;
A
#
# COMPACT_ATOMS: atom_id res chain seq x y z
N MET A 1 -11.78 28.10 2.57
CA MET A 1 -13.03 27.31 2.48
C MET A 1 -13.25 26.61 3.80
N SER A 2 -14.37 26.88 4.48
CA SER A 2 -14.74 26.19 5.74
C SER A 2 -15.13 24.76 5.38
N LEU A 3 -14.40 23.77 5.89
CA LEU A 3 -14.79 22.36 5.80
C LEU A 3 -16.11 22.20 6.56
N HIS A 4 -17.17 21.78 5.88
CA HIS A 4 -18.36 21.31 6.55
C HIS A 4 -18.02 19.97 7.21
N HIS A 5 -18.01 19.92 8.54
CA HIS A 5 -17.73 18.71 9.33
C HIS A 5 -18.68 17.53 9.03
N SER A 6 -19.80 17.78 8.33
CA SER A 6 -20.80 16.78 7.96
C SER A 6 -20.35 15.79 6.88
N ASP A 7 -19.24 16.05 6.19
CA ASP A 7 -18.82 15.27 5.02
C ASP A 7 -17.66 14.30 5.32
N LEU A 8 -17.10 14.37 6.56
CA LEU A 8 -16.01 13.49 6.95
C LEU A 8 -16.52 12.10 7.32
N CYS A 9 -15.83 11.07 6.81
CA CYS A 9 -16.09 9.70 7.24
C CYS A 9 -15.64 9.50 8.68
N VAL A 10 -16.46 8.80 9.46
CA VAL A 10 -16.14 8.43 10.85
C VAL A 10 -15.29 7.16 10.82
N PRO A 11 -14.06 7.19 11.36
CA PRO A 11 -13.22 6.00 11.42
C PRO A 11 -13.80 4.94 12.37
N VAL A 12 -13.73 3.67 11.96
CA VAL A 12 -14.00 2.50 12.79
C VAL A 12 -12.67 1.90 13.23
N THR A 13 -12.55 1.64 14.52
CA THR A 13 -11.34 1.02 15.07
C THR A 13 -11.27 -0.46 14.71
N VAL A 14 -10.17 -0.86 14.08
CA VAL A 14 -9.82 -2.24 13.82
C VAL A 14 -9.04 -2.81 15.01
N GLU A 15 -8.05 -2.04 15.49
CA GLU A 15 -7.14 -2.47 16.54
C GLU A 15 -6.69 -1.28 17.39
N ASN A 16 -6.73 -1.45 18.72
CA ASN A 16 -6.29 -0.46 19.71
C ASN A 16 -5.62 -1.05 20.94
N SER A 17 -5.22 -2.32 20.88
CA SER A 17 -4.44 -2.94 21.97
C SER A 17 -3.14 -2.19 22.21
N PRO A 18 -2.61 -2.20 23.45
CA PRO A 18 -1.37 -1.51 23.77
C PRO A 18 -0.21 -1.89 22.86
N GLY A 19 0.50 -0.89 22.36
CA GLY A 19 1.67 -1.03 21.51
C GLY A 19 1.60 -0.18 20.24
N TYR A 20 2.66 -0.27 19.43
CA TYR A 20 2.76 0.42 18.16
C TYR A 20 2.14 -0.44 17.05
N ASN A 21 0.83 -0.26 16.81
CA ASN A 21 0.07 -0.92 15.75
C ASN A 21 0.22 -0.14 14.44
N SER A 22 0.69 -0.79 13.37
CA SER A 22 1.08 -0.07 12.14
C SER A 22 1.04 -0.93 10.89
N TRP A 23 1.19 -0.29 9.75
CA TRP A 23 1.24 -0.87 8.41
C TRP A 23 0.04 -1.79 8.11
N PRO A 24 -1.20 -1.29 8.19
CA PRO A 24 -2.36 -2.11 7.86
C PRO A 24 -2.39 -2.44 6.37
N MET A 25 -2.64 -3.72 6.06
CA MET A 25 -2.98 -4.20 4.73
C MET A 25 -4.40 -4.73 4.75
N LEU A 26 -5.27 -4.12 3.95
CA LEU A 26 -6.71 -4.38 3.95
C LEU A 26 -7.12 -5.07 2.66
N GLN A 27 -7.65 -6.30 2.75
CA GLN A 27 -8.11 -7.05 1.58
C GLN A 27 -9.46 -7.69 1.84
N ALA A 28 -10.36 -7.55 0.84
CA ALA A 28 -11.64 -8.24 0.83
C ALA A 28 -11.62 -9.45 -0.12
N ASP A 29 -12.33 -10.50 0.25
CA ASP A 29 -12.84 -11.53 -0.66
C ASP A 29 -14.37 -11.51 -0.68
N SER A 30 -15.01 -12.50 -1.28
CA SER A 30 -16.48 -12.58 -1.37
C SER A 30 -17.20 -12.81 -0.03
N ARG A 31 -16.46 -13.18 1.04
CA ARG A 31 -17.03 -13.62 2.33
C ARG A 31 -16.63 -12.74 3.50
N ARG A 32 -15.48 -12.08 3.40
CA ARG A 32 -14.85 -11.40 4.54
C ARG A 32 -13.94 -10.25 4.11
N LEU A 33 -13.71 -9.36 5.06
CA LEU A 33 -12.70 -8.33 4.99
C LEU A 33 -11.62 -8.67 6.01
N VAL A 34 -10.37 -8.61 5.61
CA VAL A 34 -9.22 -8.98 6.45
C VAL A 34 -8.28 -7.78 6.53
N CYS A 35 -7.90 -7.41 7.76
CA CYS A 35 -6.87 -6.43 8.03
C CYS A 35 -5.67 -7.15 8.65
N LEU A 36 -4.57 -7.22 7.91
CA LEU A 36 -3.28 -7.68 8.41
C LEU A 36 -2.46 -6.47 8.85
N TYR A 37 -1.83 -6.52 10.02
CA TYR A 37 -1.05 -5.42 10.58
C TYR A 37 0.09 -5.94 11.45
N SER A 38 1.03 -5.08 11.78
CA SER A 38 2.07 -5.43 12.73
C SER A 38 1.95 -4.64 14.02
N ARG A 39 2.43 -5.23 15.12
CA ARG A 39 2.57 -4.58 16.42
C ARG A 39 3.98 -4.77 16.97
N GLY A 40 4.59 -3.68 17.38
CA GLY A 40 5.89 -3.62 18.03
C GLY A 40 5.90 -2.59 19.16
N LYS A 41 7.08 -2.18 19.60
CA LYS A 41 7.23 -1.15 20.64
C LYS A 41 7.23 0.26 20.08
N GLU A 42 7.75 0.44 18.88
CA GLU A 42 7.96 1.73 18.25
C GLU A 42 7.97 1.63 16.72
N HIS A 43 8.20 2.73 16.02
CA HIS A 43 8.22 2.77 14.55
C HIS A 43 9.37 1.96 13.92
N THR A 44 10.40 1.62 14.67
CA THR A 44 11.58 0.88 14.16
C THR A 44 11.21 -0.47 13.56
N ILE A 45 11.82 -0.78 12.41
CA ILE A 45 11.45 -1.94 11.59
C ILE A 45 12.45 -3.10 11.64
N VAL A 46 13.47 -3.01 12.50
CA VAL A 46 14.56 -3.99 12.61
C VAL A 46 14.96 -4.28 14.07
N THR A 47 14.03 -4.21 14.99
CA THR A 47 14.31 -4.45 16.42
C THR A 47 14.19 -5.91 16.84
N GLY A 48 13.61 -6.78 16.02
CA GLY A 48 13.36 -8.18 16.33
C GLY A 48 12.20 -8.42 17.32
N ASP A 49 11.34 -7.43 17.53
CA ASP A 49 10.23 -7.48 18.50
C ASP A 49 8.87 -7.11 17.92
N ARG A 50 8.74 -7.15 16.59
CA ARG A 50 7.51 -6.79 15.88
C ARG A 50 6.86 -8.03 15.30
N ASN A 51 5.64 -8.30 15.74
CA ASN A 51 4.85 -9.47 15.36
C ASN A 51 3.73 -9.10 14.37
N LEU A 52 3.21 -10.11 13.71
CA LEU A 52 2.17 -10.01 12.69
C LEU A 52 0.83 -10.51 13.20
N TYR A 53 -0.20 -9.69 13.06
CA TYR A 53 -1.56 -9.97 13.51
C TYR A 53 -2.57 -9.70 12.42
N ALA A 54 -3.74 -10.34 12.55
CA ALA A 54 -4.88 -10.10 11.66
C ALA A 54 -6.18 -9.99 12.45
N ARG A 55 -7.13 -9.26 11.87
CA ARG A 55 -8.54 -9.27 12.25
C ARG A 55 -9.42 -9.49 11.04
N ILE A 56 -10.54 -10.14 11.25
CA ILE A 56 -11.53 -10.46 10.23
C ILE A 56 -12.82 -9.72 10.55
N SER A 57 -13.46 -9.18 9.52
CA SER A 57 -14.79 -8.60 9.59
C SER A 57 -15.70 -9.28 8.56
N ARG A 58 -16.94 -9.58 8.96
CA ARG A 58 -17.96 -10.20 8.09
C ARG A 58 -19.11 -9.27 7.75
N ASP A 59 -19.03 -8.03 8.22
CA ASP A 59 -20.09 -7.01 8.07
C ASP A 59 -19.61 -5.75 7.34
N GLY A 60 -18.56 -5.91 6.53
CA GLY A 60 -18.00 -4.82 5.73
C GLY A 60 -17.20 -3.80 6.56
N GLY A 61 -16.55 -4.26 7.65
CA GLY A 61 -15.68 -3.45 8.48
C GLY A 61 -16.38 -2.70 9.60
N LYS A 62 -17.66 -2.94 9.86
CA LYS A 62 -18.40 -2.31 10.96
C LYS A 62 -18.00 -2.88 12.31
N SER A 63 -17.69 -4.17 12.37
CA SER A 63 -17.14 -4.86 13.53
C SER A 63 -16.04 -5.84 13.15
N TRP A 64 -15.18 -6.18 14.12
CA TRP A 64 -14.00 -7.00 13.90
C TRP A 64 -13.98 -8.14 14.93
N GLU A 65 -13.69 -9.35 14.46
CA GLU A 65 -13.54 -10.54 15.28
C GLU A 65 -12.29 -10.48 16.16
N ALA A 66 -12.08 -11.48 16.98
CA ALA A 66 -10.89 -11.60 17.83
C ALA A 66 -9.60 -11.58 17.00
N GLU A 67 -8.54 -11.04 17.60
CA GLU A 67 -7.23 -11.00 16.99
C GLU A 67 -6.68 -12.41 16.72
N ILE A 68 -6.11 -12.59 15.54
CA ILE A 68 -5.38 -13.79 15.13
C ILE A 68 -3.89 -13.44 15.11
N THR A 69 -3.07 -14.19 15.85
CA THR A 69 -1.61 -14.13 15.71
C THR A 69 -1.21 -14.89 14.46
N VAL A 70 -0.73 -14.17 13.44
CA VAL A 70 -0.31 -14.77 12.17
C VAL A 70 1.12 -15.27 12.26
N SER A 71 1.99 -14.49 12.89
CA SER A 71 3.39 -14.83 13.12
C SER A 71 3.93 -14.07 14.32
N ALA A 72 4.80 -14.72 15.10
CA ALA A 72 5.48 -14.16 16.25
C ALA A 72 6.87 -14.78 16.37
N LEU A 73 7.76 -14.42 15.45
CA LEU A 73 9.12 -14.93 15.40
C LEU A 73 10.05 -14.03 16.22
N PRO A 74 10.65 -14.53 17.31
CA PRO A 74 11.38 -13.67 18.27
C PRO A 74 12.59 -12.92 17.68
N GLU A 75 13.13 -13.43 16.56
CA GLU A 75 14.33 -12.88 15.92
C GLU A 75 14.00 -11.87 14.82
N TYR A 76 12.70 -11.71 14.49
CA TYR A 76 12.28 -10.91 13.36
C TYR A 76 11.41 -9.72 13.75
N SER A 77 11.55 -8.65 12.99
CA SER A 77 10.51 -7.64 12.85
C SER A 77 9.73 -7.94 11.57
N GLU A 78 8.44 -8.21 11.70
CA GLU A 78 7.56 -8.58 10.59
C GLU A 78 6.63 -7.43 10.23
N ILE A 79 6.61 -7.06 8.95
CA ILE A 79 5.84 -5.93 8.44
C ILE A 79 5.07 -6.37 7.20
N PRO A 80 3.72 -6.27 7.19
CA PRO A 80 2.96 -6.45 5.96
C PRO A 80 3.23 -5.28 5.02
N ILE A 81 3.48 -5.58 3.75
CA ILE A 81 3.94 -4.59 2.76
C ILE A 81 3.13 -4.57 1.48
N GLY A 82 2.33 -5.58 1.21
CA GLY A 82 1.46 -5.65 0.05
C GLY A 82 0.37 -6.72 0.22
N LYS A 83 -0.68 -6.61 -0.57
CA LYS A 83 -1.83 -7.52 -0.52
C LYS A 83 -2.46 -7.67 -1.89
N GLY A 84 -3.30 -8.68 -2.04
CA GLY A 84 -4.10 -8.92 -3.23
C GLY A 84 -4.82 -10.25 -3.16
N VAL A 85 -5.23 -10.74 -4.33
CA VAL A 85 -5.88 -12.04 -4.46
C VAL A 85 -5.23 -12.84 -5.59
N ASP A 86 -5.23 -14.16 -5.45
CA ASP A 86 -4.83 -15.05 -6.53
C ASP A 86 -5.96 -15.25 -7.57
N SER A 87 -5.74 -16.09 -8.59
CA SER A 87 -6.72 -16.35 -9.64
C SER A 87 -8.03 -17.02 -9.15
N GLN A 88 -8.01 -17.58 -7.93
CA GLN A 88 -9.17 -18.19 -7.27
C GLN A 88 -9.85 -17.24 -6.27
N GLY A 89 -9.39 -15.99 -6.18
CA GLY A 89 -9.89 -14.99 -5.24
C GLY A 89 -9.45 -15.20 -3.79
N ARG A 90 -8.44 -16.05 -3.52
CA ARG A 90 -7.90 -16.26 -2.18
C ARG A 90 -6.96 -15.11 -1.81
N ILE A 91 -7.09 -14.61 -0.60
CA ILE A 91 -6.33 -13.45 -0.11
C ILE A 91 -4.85 -13.81 0.05
N LEU A 92 -4.00 -12.92 -0.47
CA LEU A 92 -2.55 -12.98 -0.37
C LEU A 92 -2.00 -11.75 0.34
N PHE A 93 -0.93 -11.94 1.14
CA PHE A 93 -0.20 -10.86 1.79
C PHE A 93 1.30 -11.04 1.67
N TRP A 94 2.00 -10.04 1.16
CA TRP A 94 3.44 -9.93 1.27
C TRP A 94 3.85 -9.41 2.63
N VAL A 95 4.79 -10.08 3.24
CA VAL A 95 5.39 -9.71 4.53
C VAL A 95 6.90 -9.63 4.36
N ARG A 96 7.48 -8.52 4.79
CA ARG A 96 8.92 -8.39 4.96
C ARG A 96 9.28 -8.77 6.38
N ARG A 97 10.29 -9.63 6.50
CA ARG A 97 10.94 -10.00 7.75
C ARG A 97 12.32 -9.40 7.81
N GLY A 98 12.65 -8.75 8.90
CA GLY A 98 13.96 -8.17 9.12
C GLY A 98 14.58 -8.64 10.42
N THR A 99 15.88 -8.95 10.39
CA THR A 99 16.68 -9.23 11.58
C THR A 99 17.57 -8.04 11.92
N PRO A 100 17.83 -7.76 13.23
CA PRO A 100 18.66 -6.62 13.61
C PRO A 100 20.16 -6.82 13.36
N GLN A 101 20.66 -8.08 13.47
CA GLN A 101 22.10 -8.34 13.37
C GLN A 101 22.42 -9.76 12.87
N PRO A 102 23.19 -9.90 11.76
CA PRO A 102 23.44 -8.84 10.80
C PRO A 102 22.13 -8.41 10.14
N PRO A 103 21.96 -7.17 9.69
CA PRO A 103 20.76 -6.76 9.00
C PRO A 103 20.50 -7.67 7.81
N HIS A 104 19.37 -8.34 7.84
CA HIS A 104 18.94 -9.24 6.77
C HIS A 104 17.46 -9.04 6.55
N PHE A 105 17.05 -9.00 5.28
CA PHE A 105 15.64 -8.92 4.89
C PHE A 105 15.28 -10.11 4.02
N GLU A 106 14.13 -10.67 4.29
CA GLU A 106 13.48 -11.68 3.47
C GLU A 106 12.02 -11.34 3.23
N HIS A 107 11.45 -11.90 2.19
CA HIS A 107 10.06 -11.67 1.81
C HIS A 107 9.32 -13.00 1.81
N VAL A 108 8.17 -12.99 2.44
CA VAL A 108 7.29 -14.15 2.59
C VAL A 108 5.92 -13.80 2.08
N LEU A 109 5.36 -14.66 1.21
CA LEU A 109 3.99 -14.53 0.76
C LEU A 109 3.09 -15.47 1.55
N TYR A 110 2.17 -14.89 2.29
CA TYR A 110 1.11 -15.62 2.99
C TYR A 110 -0.14 -15.70 2.12
N ARG A 111 -0.81 -16.84 2.19
CA ARG A 111 -2.18 -17.03 1.71
C ARG A 111 -3.09 -17.29 2.89
N LEU A 112 -4.26 -16.65 2.89
CA LEU A 112 -5.33 -16.96 3.82
C LEU A 112 -6.22 -18.06 3.22
N ASP A 113 -6.21 -19.22 3.82
CA ASP A 113 -7.01 -20.37 3.41
C ASP A 113 -8.48 -20.25 3.90
N GLU A 114 -9.32 -21.16 3.46
CA GLU A 114 -10.77 -21.15 3.82
C GLU A 114 -11.02 -21.39 5.30
N ASP A 115 -10.15 -22.16 5.95
CA ASP A 115 -10.17 -22.44 7.39
C ASP A 115 -9.60 -21.30 8.25
N GLU A 116 -9.35 -20.13 7.61
CA GLU A 116 -8.79 -18.93 8.23
C GLU A 116 -7.33 -19.09 8.74
N THR A 117 -6.65 -20.09 8.24
CA THR A 117 -5.22 -20.30 8.51
C THR A 117 -4.38 -19.49 7.51
N PHE A 118 -3.43 -18.73 8.02
CA PHE A 118 -2.42 -18.07 7.18
C PHE A 118 -1.28 -19.04 6.90
N ARG A 119 -1.05 -19.36 5.64
CA ARG A 119 0.01 -20.28 5.19
C ARG A 119 1.04 -19.58 4.35
N VAL A 120 2.30 -19.81 4.61
CA VAL A 120 3.40 -19.40 3.73
C VAL A 120 3.32 -20.24 2.45
N ILE A 121 3.19 -19.57 1.30
CA ILE A 121 3.16 -20.24 -0.02
C ILE A 121 4.40 -19.96 -0.85
N ALA A 122 5.14 -18.87 -0.54
CA ALA A 122 6.41 -18.56 -1.20
C ALA A 122 7.36 -17.79 -0.26
N GLN A 123 8.66 -18.03 -0.46
CA GLN A 123 9.75 -17.26 0.13
C GLN A 123 10.86 -17.13 -0.94
N PRO A 124 10.66 -16.26 -1.94
CA PRO A 124 11.57 -16.17 -3.06
C PRO A 124 12.88 -15.49 -2.65
N HIS A 125 13.98 -15.94 -3.26
CA HIS A 125 15.26 -15.25 -3.18
C HIS A 125 15.29 -14.13 -4.22
N LEU A 126 15.18 -12.89 -3.78
CA LEU A 126 15.09 -11.71 -4.64
C LEU A 126 16.41 -10.94 -4.65
N GLN A 127 16.83 -10.46 -5.85
CA GLN A 127 18.05 -9.67 -6.02
C GLN A 127 17.82 -8.55 -7.06
N PRO A 128 17.99 -7.25 -6.71
CA PRO A 128 18.30 -6.77 -5.36
C PRO A 128 17.16 -7.10 -4.39
N VAL A 129 17.48 -7.18 -3.09
CA VAL A 129 16.47 -7.43 -2.06
C VAL A 129 15.56 -6.21 -1.97
N PRO A 130 14.25 -6.33 -2.24
CA PRO A 130 13.35 -5.19 -2.16
C PRO A 130 13.28 -4.62 -0.74
N MET A 131 13.22 -3.30 -0.62
CA MET A 131 12.79 -2.65 0.61
C MET A 131 11.30 -2.90 0.84
N GLN A 132 10.51 -2.89 -0.23
CA GLN A 132 9.09 -3.18 -0.20
C GLN A 132 8.63 -3.79 -1.51
N ILE A 133 7.69 -4.73 -1.40
CA ILE A 133 6.85 -5.24 -2.49
C ILE A 133 5.45 -4.69 -2.24
N THR A 134 4.81 -4.18 -3.27
CA THR A 134 3.53 -3.48 -3.13
C THR A 134 2.33 -4.40 -3.39
N ASP A 135 1.15 -3.81 -3.44
CA ASP A 135 -0.09 -4.56 -3.67
C ASP A 135 -0.03 -5.37 -4.97
N LEU A 136 -0.61 -6.56 -4.90
CA LEU A 136 -0.73 -7.49 -6.01
C LEU A 136 -1.90 -7.09 -6.91
N PHE A 137 -1.68 -7.17 -8.21
CA PHE A 137 -2.73 -6.98 -9.22
C PHE A 137 -2.54 -7.97 -10.36
N PHE A 138 -3.62 -8.32 -11.02
CA PHE A 138 -3.57 -9.27 -12.13
C PHE A 138 -3.48 -8.55 -13.47
N VAL A 139 -2.48 -8.93 -14.28
CA VAL A 139 -2.34 -8.46 -15.66
C VAL A 139 -2.65 -9.64 -16.60
N PRO A 140 -3.72 -9.57 -17.41
CA PRO A 140 -4.04 -10.61 -18.38
C PRO A 140 -2.81 -10.94 -19.25
N THR A 141 -2.60 -12.21 -19.56
CA THR A 141 -1.45 -12.73 -20.32
C THR A 141 -0.09 -12.68 -19.63
N VAL A 142 0.05 -11.96 -18.51
CA VAL A 142 1.29 -11.88 -17.71
C VAL A 142 1.18 -12.73 -16.45
N GLY A 143 0.09 -12.53 -15.69
CA GLY A 143 -0.17 -13.21 -14.43
C GLY A 143 -0.31 -12.25 -13.24
N LEU A 144 -0.12 -12.77 -12.05
CA LEU A 144 -0.11 -12.00 -10.83
C LEU A 144 1.15 -11.14 -10.76
N THR A 145 0.98 -9.86 -10.49
CA THR A 145 2.04 -8.86 -10.64
C THR A 145 2.09 -7.98 -9.40
N ALA A 146 3.28 -7.52 -9.02
CA ALA A 146 3.49 -6.48 -8.03
C ALA A 146 4.64 -5.57 -8.47
N LEU A 147 4.66 -4.33 -8.00
CA LEU A 147 5.84 -3.49 -8.11
C LEU A 147 6.69 -3.62 -6.84
N TRP A 148 7.97 -3.34 -6.97
CA TRP A 148 8.92 -3.33 -5.86
C TRP A 148 9.90 -2.18 -6.00
N PHE A 149 10.47 -1.75 -4.88
CA PHE A 149 11.65 -0.89 -4.88
C PHE A 149 12.68 -1.41 -3.89
N ALA A 150 13.95 -1.15 -4.19
CA ALA A 150 15.09 -1.46 -3.34
C ALA A 150 15.91 -0.20 -3.13
N THR A 151 16.32 0.03 -1.89
CA THR A 151 17.19 1.15 -1.51
C THR A 151 17.99 0.75 -0.28
N ASP A 152 19.23 1.18 -0.26
CA ASP A 152 20.01 1.28 0.96
C ASP A 152 20.04 2.76 1.36
N TYR A 153 19.17 3.14 2.30
CA TYR A 153 19.08 4.52 2.79
C TYR A 153 20.39 5.10 3.34
N GLN A 154 21.42 4.29 3.52
CA GLN A 154 22.73 4.69 4.03
C GLN A 154 23.78 4.83 2.92
N ASN A 155 23.72 3.98 1.89
CA ASN A 155 24.68 3.94 0.78
C ASN A 155 23.94 4.15 -0.55
N HIS A 156 23.67 5.41 -0.87
CA HIS A 156 22.96 5.78 -2.09
C HIS A 156 23.80 5.47 -3.34
N GLY A 157 23.22 4.82 -4.33
CA GLY A 157 23.87 4.58 -5.62
C GLY A 157 23.35 3.36 -6.39
N ASP A 158 22.73 2.41 -5.70
CA ASP A 158 22.13 1.22 -6.30
C ASP A 158 20.60 1.17 -6.13
N ASP A 159 19.98 2.32 -5.88
CA ASP A 159 18.54 2.40 -5.74
C ASP A 159 17.87 2.00 -7.05
N SER A 160 16.88 1.12 -6.95
CA SER A 160 16.21 0.53 -8.11
C SER A 160 14.75 0.23 -7.82
N TRP A 161 13.98 0.13 -8.88
CA TRP A 161 12.61 -0.34 -8.81
C TRP A 161 12.29 -1.26 -9.98
N GLY A 162 11.22 -2.03 -9.82
CA GLY A 162 10.86 -2.97 -10.83
C GLY A 162 9.55 -3.70 -10.56
N MET A 163 9.39 -4.83 -11.21
CA MET A 163 8.19 -5.63 -11.23
C MET A 163 8.50 -7.08 -10.84
N LEU A 164 7.61 -7.68 -10.04
CA LEU A 164 7.53 -9.11 -9.81
C LEU A 164 6.38 -9.68 -10.63
N ILE A 165 6.58 -10.88 -11.16
CA ILE A 165 5.60 -11.61 -11.96
C ILE A 165 5.52 -13.04 -11.47
N SER A 166 4.30 -13.52 -11.22
CA SER A 166 4.01 -14.94 -10.96
C SER A 166 2.99 -15.45 -11.97
N ARG A 167 3.26 -16.65 -12.53
CA ARG A 167 2.36 -17.33 -13.46
C ARG A 167 1.69 -18.56 -12.84
N ASP A 168 1.90 -18.76 -11.55
CA ASP A 168 1.47 -19.93 -10.77
C ASP A 168 0.84 -19.51 -9.43
N ASP A 169 0.07 -18.41 -9.45
CA ASP A 169 -0.68 -17.90 -8.30
C ASP A 169 0.18 -17.60 -7.05
N GLY A 170 1.37 -17.08 -7.28
CA GLY A 170 2.25 -16.61 -6.22
C GLY A 170 3.22 -17.66 -5.68
N VAL A 171 3.27 -18.87 -6.25
CA VAL A 171 4.19 -19.93 -5.79
C VAL A 171 5.64 -19.64 -6.21
N SER A 172 5.84 -19.16 -7.44
CA SER A 172 7.15 -18.73 -7.91
C SER A 172 7.11 -17.32 -8.52
N TRP A 173 8.26 -16.63 -8.52
CA TRP A 173 8.35 -15.23 -8.90
C TRP A 173 9.54 -14.95 -9.79
N GLU A 174 9.28 -14.28 -10.90
CA GLU A 174 10.29 -13.63 -11.75
C GLU A 174 10.45 -12.20 -11.28
N GLN A 175 11.69 -11.79 -10.94
CA GLN A 175 12.00 -10.40 -10.61
C GLN A 175 12.60 -9.70 -11.80
N ARG A 176 12.07 -8.55 -12.16
CA ARG A 176 12.56 -7.71 -13.25
C ARG A 176 12.85 -6.30 -12.74
N THR A 177 14.08 -5.82 -12.91
CA THR A 177 14.43 -4.41 -12.70
C THR A 177 13.97 -3.59 -13.90
N ILE A 178 13.30 -2.46 -13.64
CA ILE A 178 12.88 -1.50 -14.66
C ILE A 178 13.89 -0.37 -14.77
N GLU A 179 14.23 0.26 -13.63
CA GLU A 179 15.28 1.26 -13.55
C GLU A 179 16.18 0.97 -12.35
N GLY A 180 17.48 1.16 -12.51
CA GLY A 180 18.50 0.99 -11.46
C GLY A 180 19.54 2.09 -11.49
N GLY A 181 20.33 2.20 -10.41
CA GLY A 181 21.34 3.24 -10.25
C GLY A 181 20.74 4.63 -10.06
N LEU A 182 19.52 4.71 -9.50
CA LEU A 182 18.85 5.98 -9.27
C LEU A 182 19.36 6.66 -7.99
N PRO A 183 19.44 7.99 -7.96
CA PRO A 183 19.54 8.69 -6.68
C PRO A 183 18.21 8.58 -5.93
N LEU A 184 18.25 8.54 -4.60
CA LEU A 184 17.04 8.40 -3.77
C LEU A 184 15.94 9.42 -4.08
N SER A 185 16.31 10.65 -4.44
CA SER A 185 15.37 11.72 -4.82
C SER A 185 14.58 11.42 -6.11
N GLU A 186 15.07 10.49 -6.93
CA GLU A 186 14.47 10.08 -8.18
C GLU A 186 13.83 8.69 -8.11
N LEU A 187 14.04 7.96 -7.02
CA LEU A 187 13.45 6.65 -6.80
C LEU A 187 11.95 6.77 -6.55
N PRO A 188 11.09 6.06 -7.31
CA PRO A 188 9.67 5.93 -6.99
C PRO A 188 9.51 4.89 -5.87
N THR A 189 9.36 5.36 -4.64
CA THR A 189 9.18 4.49 -3.47
C THR A 189 7.72 4.18 -3.22
N GLU A 190 7.43 3.04 -2.63
CA GLU A 190 6.09 2.60 -2.22
C GLU A 190 5.01 2.79 -3.31
N PRO A 191 5.24 2.31 -4.54
CA PRO A 191 4.28 2.51 -5.62
C PRO A 191 2.97 1.73 -5.37
N ALA A 192 1.83 2.38 -5.57
CA ALA A 192 0.52 1.73 -5.67
C ALA A 192 0.15 1.59 -7.15
N ALA A 193 -0.18 0.39 -7.60
CA ALA A 193 -0.44 0.11 -9.01
C ALA A 193 -1.79 -0.56 -9.24
N VAL A 194 -2.38 -0.26 -10.39
CA VAL A 194 -3.62 -0.89 -10.89
C VAL A 194 -3.51 -1.19 -12.37
N TYR A 195 -4.07 -2.34 -12.78
CA TYR A 195 -4.28 -2.62 -14.20
C TYR A 195 -5.58 -1.95 -14.65
N VAL A 196 -5.50 -1.09 -15.65
CA VAL A 196 -6.64 -0.28 -16.11
C VAL A 196 -7.23 -0.73 -17.45
N GLY A 197 -6.80 -1.89 -17.95
CA GLY A 197 -7.29 -2.47 -19.22
C GLY A 197 -6.34 -2.22 -20.40
N ASP A 198 -6.55 -2.91 -21.51
CA ASP A 198 -5.84 -2.75 -22.79
C ASP A 198 -4.30 -2.75 -22.69
N GLY A 199 -3.76 -3.56 -21.79
CA GLY A 199 -2.33 -3.64 -21.53
C GLY A 199 -1.77 -2.47 -20.69
N LYS A 200 -2.62 -1.56 -20.25
CA LYS A 200 -2.24 -0.37 -19.48
C LYS A 200 -2.15 -0.66 -17.99
N ILE A 201 -1.05 -0.27 -17.37
CA ILE A 201 -0.83 -0.26 -15.92
C ILE A 201 -0.54 1.17 -15.50
N LEU A 202 -1.27 1.65 -14.51
CA LEU A 202 -1.06 2.95 -13.88
C LEU A 202 -0.57 2.74 -12.46
N ALA A 203 0.49 3.45 -12.07
CA ALA A 203 0.91 3.49 -10.69
C ALA A 203 1.21 4.92 -10.25
N VAL A 204 1.02 5.17 -8.95
CA VAL A 204 1.47 6.39 -8.28
C VAL A 204 2.43 6.00 -7.18
N ALA A 205 3.57 6.67 -7.09
CA ALA A 205 4.60 6.35 -6.12
C ALA A 205 4.99 7.59 -5.30
N ARG A 206 5.37 7.34 -4.07
CA ARG A 206 5.94 8.33 -3.16
C ARG A 206 7.29 8.81 -3.67
N THR A 207 7.69 10.02 -3.28
CA THR A 207 9.05 10.55 -3.45
C THR A 207 9.74 10.68 -2.10
N GLU A 208 11.03 10.41 -2.06
CA GLU A 208 11.88 10.66 -0.88
C GLU A 208 12.46 12.08 -0.85
N ASN A 209 12.19 12.88 -1.85
CA ASN A 209 12.68 14.25 -1.90
C ASN A 209 11.95 15.13 -0.87
N ARG A 210 12.70 15.69 0.07
CA ARG A 210 12.19 16.55 1.15
C ARG A 210 12.44 18.04 0.92
N SER A 211 13.02 18.42 -0.21
CA SER A 211 13.41 19.82 -0.48
C SER A 211 12.25 20.75 -0.85
N GLY A 212 11.03 20.24 -0.94
CA GLY A 212 9.84 21.03 -1.24
C GLY A 212 9.62 21.28 -2.73
N GLY A 213 8.51 21.95 -3.04
CA GLY A 213 8.17 22.35 -4.39
C GLY A 213 7.87 21.17 -5.34
N ALA A 214 8.14 21.37 -6.63
CA ALA A 214 7.84 20.37 -7.66
C ALA A 214 8.58 19.03 -7.43
N MET A 215 9.70 19.05 -6.74
CA MET A 215 10.50 17.84 -6.48
C MET A 215 9.89 16.92 -5.41
N GLN A 216 8.95 17.40 -4.59
CA GLN A 216 8.21 16.57 -3.64
C GLN A 216 6.97 15.90 -4.23
N ARG A 217 6.64 16.19 -5.49
CA ARG A 217 5.46 15.63 -6.14
C ARG A 217 5.60 14.12 -6.30
N GLN A 218 4.50 13.41 -6.11
CA GLN A 218 4.42 11.98 -6.39
C GLN A 218 4.82 11.69 -7.84
N TRP A 219 5.37 10.48 -8.05
CA TRP A 219 5.61 9.93 -9.37
C TRP A 219 4.36 9.28 -9.92
N GLN A 220 4.10 9.42 -11.19
CA GLN A 220 3.21 8.57 -11.97
C GLN A 220 4.06 7.68 -12.85
N LEU A 221 3.80 6.35 -12.76
CA LEU A 221 4.46 5.32 -13.54
C LEU A 221 3.43 4.70 -14.46
N GLU A 222 3.77 4.52 -15.72
CA GLU A 222 2.85 4.05 -16.75
C GLU A 222 3.51 2.99 -17.63
N SER A 223 2.74 1.95 -17.92
CA SER A 223 3.05 0.97 -18.96
C SER A 223 1.83 0.78 -19.84
N SER A 224 2.00 0.75 -21.16
CA SER A 224 0.94 0.48 -22.14
C SER A 224 1.07 -0.88 -22.82
N ASP A 225 1.99 -1.73 -22.36
CA ASP A 225 2.36 -2.99 -22.99
C ASP A 225 2.48 -4.15 -21.99
N CYS A 226 1.60 -4.15 -20.99
CA CYS A 226 1.55 -5.15 -19.92
C CYS A 226 2.85 -5.20 -19.07
N GLY A 227 3.49 -4.06 -18.82
CA GLY A 227 4.67 -3.97 -17.98
C GLY A 227 6.00 -4.28 -18.67
N LYS A 228 6.03 -4.37 -20.02
CA LYS A 228 7.28 -4.60 -20.75
C LYS A 228 8.16 -3.35 -20.79
N SER A 229 7.53 -2.19 -20.98
CA SER A 229 8.18 -0.89 -20.93
C SER A 229 7.43 0.07 -20.00
N TRP A 230 8.14 1.05 -19.45
CA TRP A 230 7.61 1.98 -18.46
C TRP A 230 8.07 3.40 -18.74
N THR A 231 7.20 4.35 -18.41
CA THR A 231 7.52 5.77 -18.34
C THR A 231 7.27 6.29 -16.93
N ARG A 232 8.03 7.30 -16.52
CA ARG A 232 7.95 7.92 -15.20
C ARG A 232 7.85 9.43 -15.36
N ARG A 233 6.81 10.02 -14.78
CA ARG A 233 6.54 11.46 -14.85
C ARG A 233 6.12 12.00 -13.48
N ARG A 234 6.40 13.28 -13.21
CA ARG A 234 5.92 13.92 -11.98
C ARG A 234 4.44 14.29 -12.11
N THR A 235 3.68 14.10 -11.03
CA THR A 235 2.29 14.58 -10.92
C THR A 235 2.24 16.01 -10.38
N ASN A 236 1.04 16.58 -10.25
CA ASN A 236 0.81 17.80 -9.46
C ASN A 236 0.55 17.54 -7.97
N ILE A 237 0.64 16.29 -7.51
CA ILE A 237 0.38 15.93 -6.11
C ILE A 237 1.64 16.18 -5.29
N GLY A 238 1.70 17.32 -4.62
CA GLY A 238 2.85 17.76 -3.82
C GLY A 238 2.53 18.04 -2.36
N ASP A 239 1.29 17.79 -1.93
CA ASP A 239 0.80 17.95 -0.56
C ASP A 239 1.00 16.67 0.29
N VAL A 240 1.90 15.80 -0.14
CA VAL A 240 2.21 14.51 0.49
C VAL A 240 3.67 14.47 0.93
N CYS A 241 3.96 14.66 2.19
CA CYS A 241 5.31 14.41 2.67
C CYS A 241 5.42 12.96 3.14
N LEU A 242 6.24 12.15 2.44
CA LEU A 242 6.56 10.76 2.81
C LEU A 242 5.32 9.87 3.09
N SER A 243 4.23 10.10 2.37
CA SER A 243 3.02 9.31 2.54
C SER A 243 2.86 8.27 1.43
N THR A 244 2.60 7.04 1.84
CA THR A 244 2.31 5.92 0.94
C THR A 244 0.97 6.17 0.24
N PRO A 245 0.93 6.19 -1.10
CA PRO A 245 -0.33 6.22 -1.84
C PRO A 245 -1.02 4.86 -1.82
N THR A 246 -2.32 4.85 -2.08
CA THR A 246 -3.04 3.64 -2.47
C THR A 246 -4.04 3.97 -3.57
N LEU A 247 -4.09 3.13 -4.61
CA LEU A 247 -4.96 3.33 -5.76
C LEU A 247 -6.12 2.36 -5.76
N ILE A 248 -7.29 2.87 -6.14
CA ILE A 248 -8.46 2.06 -6.52
C ILE A 248 -8.86 2.46 -7.93
N PHE A 249 -9.01 1.47 -8.81
CA PHE A 249 -9.57 1.64 -10.15
C PHE A 249 -10.98 1.09 -10.20
N ASP A 250 -11.91 1.87 -10.69
CA ASP A 250 -13.29 1.45 -11.00
C ASP A 250 -13.44 1.25 -12.50
N PRO A 251 -13.50 0.00 -13.00
CA PRO A 251 -13.61 -0.27 -14.42
C PRO A 251 -14.98 0.11 -14.99
N SER A 252 -16.02 0.25 -14.16
CA SER A 252 -17.37 0.61 -14.63
C SER A 252 -17.47 2.07 -15.04
N THR A 253 -16.65 2.93 -14.41
CA THR A 253 -16.63 4.39 -14.68
C THR A 253 -15.34 4.83 -15.36
N GLY A 254 -14.33 3.97 -15.43
CA GLY A 254 -12.99 4.32 -15.91
C GLY A 254 -12.26 5.33 -14.99
N THR A 255 -12.62 5.38 -13.71
CA THR A 255 -12.04 6.32 -12.76
C THR A 255 -10.99 5.65 -11.88
N VAL A 256 -10.02 6.45 -11.45
CA VAL A 256 -9.00 6.08 -10.48
C VAL A 256 -9.06 7.03 -9.28
N SER A 257 -9.00 6.45 -8.08
CA SER A 257 -8.93 7.19 -6.82
C SER A 257 -7.58 6.95 -6.16
N ASN A 258 -6.86 8.02 -5.84
CA ASN A 258 -5.60 7.99 -5.10
C ASN A 258 -5.86 8.48 -3.68
N TYR A 259 -5.66 7.61 -2.69
CA TYR A 259 -5.75 7.93 -1.27
C TYR A 259 -4.35 8.02 -0.68
N TYR A 260 -4.14 9.02 0.19
CA TYR A 260 -2.87 9.22 0.86
C TYR A 260 -3.07 10.05 2.14
N TYR A 261 -2.18 9.86 3.11
CA TYR A 261 -2.27 10.58 4.38
C TYR A 261 -1.30 11.75 4.40
N GLN A 262 -1.80 12.96 4.63
CA GLN A 262 -0.98 14.15 4.78
C GLN A 262 -0.42 14.21 6.20
N ARG A 263 0.80 13.70 6.36
CA ARG A 263 1.52 13.65 7.62
C ARG A 263 1.79 15.05 8.16
N GLY A 264 1.72 15.24 9.47
CA GLY A 264 1.84 16.55 10.11
C GLY A 264 0.54 17.37 10.13
N GLU A 265 -0.33 17.18 9.14
CA GLU A 265 -1.65 17.84 9.07
C GLU A 265 -2.79 16.96 9.58
N GLY A 266 -2.54 15.67 9.70
CA GLY A 266 -3.53 14.71 10.21
C GLY A 266 -4.72 14.50 9.28
N ARG A 267 -4.53 14.58 7.95
CA ARG A 267 -5.61 14.48 6.96
C ARG A 267 -5.45 13.24 6.09
N LEU A 268 -6.49 12.45 5.98
CA LEU A 268 -6.61 11.46 4.92
C LEU A 268 -7.25 12.14 3.71
N LEU A 269 -6.53 12.16 2.60
CA LEU A 269 -6.90 12.84 1.36
C LEU A 269 -7.27 11.83 0.28
N CYS A 270 -8.16 12.25 -0.63
CA CYS A 270 -8.52 11.51 -1.84
C CYS A 270 -8.53 12.44 -3.05
N ARG A 271 -7.98 11.96 -4.17
CA ARG A 271 -8.15 12.57 -5.49
C ARG A 271 -8.74 11.53 -6.43
N THR A 272 -9.85 11.86 -7.09
CA THR A 272 -10.54 10.95 -8.04
C THR A 272 -10.68 11.61 -9.38
N THR A 273 -10.31 10.90 -10.45
CA THR A 273 -10.38 11.40 -11.82
C THR A 273 -10.52 10.24 -12.82
N GLY A 274 -10.86 10.57 -14.07
CA GLY A 274 -10.78 9.60 -15.15
C GLY A 274 -9.34 9.19 -15.47
N VAL A 275 -9.10 7.90 -15.69
CA VAL A 275 -7.76 7.38 -16.04
C VAL A 275 -7.18 8.10 -17.26
N GLU A 276 -7.96 8.31 -18.33
CA GLU A 276 -7.47 8.95 -19.55
C GLU A 276 -6.96 10.38 -19.32
N ALA A 277 -7.55 11.14 -18.38
CA ALA A 277 -7.11 12.48 -18.07
C ALA A 277 -5.68 12.50 -17.51
N VAL A 278 -5.41 11.67 -16.50
CA VAL A 278 -4.07 11.58 -15.88
C VAL A 278 -3.07 10.82 -16.73
N TRP A 279 -3.55 9.89 -17.59
CA TRP A 279 -2.69 9.22 -18.56
C TRP A 279 -2.10 10.17 -19.58
N GLN A 280 -2.92 11.11 -20.10
CA GLN A 280 -2.46 12.14 -21.02
C GLN A 280 -1.64 13.20 -20.30
N GLN A 281 -2.10 13.64 -19.13
CA GLN A 281 -1.50 14.71 -18.33
C GLN A 281 -1.35 14.30 -16.86
N PRO A 282 -0.19 13.82 -16.41
CA PRO A 282 0.04 13.45 -15.00
C PRO A 282 -0.21 14.60 -14.02
N GLU A 283 -0.27 15.82 -14.47
CA GLU A 283 -0.59 17.00 -13.68
C GLU A 283 -2.10 17.31 -13.60
N ALA A 284 -2.95 16.46 -14.21
CA ALA A 284 -4.41 16.64 -14.21
C ALA A 284 -5.13 16.02 -12.99
N TRP A 285 -4.40 15.62 -11.95
CA TRP A 285 -5.05 15.21 -10.71
C TRP A 285 -5.79 16.41 -10.09
N PRO A 286 -7.10 16.26 -9.75
CA PRO A 286 -7.89 17.36 -9.19
C PRO A 286 -7.40 17.74 -7.78
N GLU A 287 -7.91 18.84 -7.24
CA GLU A 287 -7.68 19.20 -5.83
C GLU A 287 -8.18 18.08 -4.90
N PRO A 288 -7.48 17.84 -3.78
CA PRO A 288 -7.83 16.78 -2.87
C PRO A 288 -9.14 17.07 -2.11
N GLU A 289 -9.82 16.01 -1.79
CA GLU A 289 -10.92 16.00 -0.81
C GLU A 289 -10.38 15.45 0.51
N VAL A 290 -10.66 16.10 1.63
CA VAL A 290 -10.39 15.57 2.96
C VAL A 290 -11.49 14.57 3.30
N VAL A 291 -11.13 13.30 3.48
CA VAL A 291 -12.11 12.23 3.71
C VAL A 291 -12.17 11.77 5.16
N ALA A 292 -11.08 11.93 5.91
CA ALA A 292 -11.05 11.67 7.35
C ALA A 292 -9.91 12.45 8.02
N MET A 293 -9.92 12.47 9.34
CA MET A 293 -8.87 13.05 10.17
C MET A 293 -8.20 11.98 11.03
N GLY A 294 -6.97 12.26 11.46
CA GLY A 294 -6.21 11.40 12.36
C GLY A 294 -5.11 12.20 13.08
N SER A 295 -4.07 11.51 13.54
CA SER A 295 -2.97 12.13 14.26
C SER A 295 -2.17 13.10 13.38
N THR A 296 -1.75 14.22 13.97
CA THR A 296 -0.81 15.18 13.38
C THR A 296 0.65 14.79 13.60
N GLU A 297 0.92 13.74 14.37
CA GLU A 297 2.28 13.24 14.58
C GLU A 297 2.84 12.70 13.26
N PHE A 298 4.00 13.23 12.86
CA PHE A 298 4.54 13.00 11.54
C PHE A 298 4.87 11.53 11.25
N ALA A 299 5.47 10.83 12.22
CA ALA A 299 5.91 9.44 12.06
C ALA A 299 4.81 8.41 12.41
N ASP A 300 3.85 8.80 13.25
CA ASP A 300 2.92 7.88 13.91
C ASP A 300 1.55 7.80 13.25
N ALA A 301 1.50 8.14 11.98
CA ALA A 301 0.28 8.07 11.18
C ALA A 301 0.57 7.80 9.70
N GLY A 302 -0.41 7.28 8.99
CA GLY A 302 -0.34 7.10 7.54
C GLY A 302 -0.31 5.64 7.10
N ASN A 303 0.51 5.33 6.09
CA ASN A 303 0.55 4.06 5.37
C ASN A 303 -0.86 3.58 5.02
N THR A 304 -1.49 4.37 4.16
CA THR A 304 -2.84 4.06 3.68
C THR A 304 -2.83 2.79 2.84
N ASN A 305 -3.83 1.95 3.06
CA ASN A 305 -4.10 0.81 2.21
C ASN A 305 -5.60 0.68 1.99
N ALA A 306 -6.03 0.36 0.78
CA ALA A 306 -7.43 0.35 0.44
C ALA A 306 -7.85 -0.90 -0.34
N THR A 307 -9.11 -1.26 -0.20
CA THR A 307 -9.76 -2.31 -0.98
C THR A 307 -11.19 -1.90 -1.34
N VAL A 308 -11.80 -2.64 -2.25
CA VAL A 308 -13.20 -2.45 -2.63
C VAL A 308 -14.02 -3.56 -1.99
N SER A 309 -15.17 -3.20 -1.41
CA SER A 309 -16.17 -4.15 -0.91
C SER A 309 -17.56 -3.68 -1.34
N GLY A 310 -18.18 -4.40 -2.26
CA GLY A 310 -19.42 -3.95 -2.90
C GLY A 310 -19.23 -2.61 -3.62
N ALA A 311 -20.08 -1.63 -3.31
CA ALA A 311 -19.99 -0.26 -3.86
C ALA A 311 -19.15 0.70 -3.01
N GLN A 312 -18.39 0.19 -2.05
CA GLN A 312 -17.63 1.03 -1.11
C GLN A 312 -16.12 0.84 -1.31
N HIS A 313 -15.40 1.95 -1.18
CA HIS A 313 -13.97 1.96 -0.90
C HIS A 313 -13.79 1.86 0.62
N LEU A 314 -12.98 0.92 1.06
CA LEU A 314 -12.57 0.75 2.45
C LEU A 314 -11.11 1.11 2.55
N ILE A 315 -10.76 2.07 3.39
CA ILE A 315 -9.40 2.59 3.49
C ILE A 315 -8.92 2.42 4.94
N ALA A 316 -7.83 1.68 5.11
CA ALA A 316 -7.14 1.50 6.38
C ALA A 316 -5.97 2.47 6.50
N TYR A 317 -5.71 2.95 7.69
CA TYR A 317 -4.50 3.68 8.06
C TYR A 317 -4.24 3.51 9.56
N TYR A 318 -3.01 3.76 10.00
CA TYR A 318 -2.74 3.82 11.44
C TYR A 318 -2.63 5.28 11.90
N THR A 319 -2.94 5.51 13.17
CA THR A 319 -3.00 6.84 13.76
C THR A 319 -2.80 6.78 15.28
N GLY A 320 -2.12 7.74 15.84
CA GLY A 320 -1.87 7.81 17.28
C GLY A 320 -0.64 8.66 17.61
N VAL A 321 -0.03 8.35 18.72
CA VAL A 321 1.23 8.93 19.21
C VAL A 321 2.02 7.79 19.84
N ALA A 322 3.29 7.60 19.45
CA ALA A 322 4.14 6.56 20.01
C ALA A 322 4.21 6.65 21.55
N PRO A 323 4.21 5.55 22.29
CA PRO A 323 4.26 4.16 21.80
C PRO A 323 2.88 3.56 21.47
N GLN A 324 1.80 4.33 21.53
CA GLN A 324 0.44 3.86 21.33
C GLN A 324 -0.14 4.36 20.00
N THR A 325 -0.34 3.45 19.05
CA THR A 325 -1.04 3.74 17.80
C THR A 325 -2.18 2.75 17.56
N ASN A 326 -3.16 3.16 16.80
CA ASN A 326 -4.36 2.38 16.49
C ASN A 326 -4.45 2.14 14.99
N ILE A 327 -5.05 1.02 14.60
CA ILE A 327 -5.48 0.78 13.22
C ILE A 327 -6.94 1.17 13.11
N VAL A 328 -7.25 1.99 12.13
CA VAL A 328 -8.62 2.41 11.82
C VAL A 328 -8.93 2.23 10.35
N ILE A 329 -10.20 2.07 10.04
CA ILE A 329 -10.71 2.10 8.67
C ILE A 329 -11.79 3.17 8.52
N ILE A 330 -11.93 3.66 7.31
CA ILE A 330 -13.13 4.38 6.86
C ILE A 330 -13.79 3.62 5.71
N ALA A 331 -15.10 3.78 5.61
CA ALA A 331 -15.89 3.30 4.47
C ALA A 331 -16.53 4.50 3.78
N ARG A 332 -16.41 4.57 2.46
CA ARG A 332 -17.10 5.59 1.65
C ARG A 332 -17.61 5.00 0.35
N HIS A 333 -18.68 5.53 -0.16
CA HIS A 333 -19.11 5.20 -1.52
C HIS A 333 -18.05 5.64 -2.53
N ALA A 334 -17.89 4.86 -3.59
CA ALA A 334 -17.01 5.23 -4.69
C ALA A 334 -17.37 6.65 -5.16
N PRO A 335 -16.42 7.60 -5.17
CA PRO A 335 -16.73 8.96 -5.56
C PRO A 335 -17.12 8.98 -7.05
N PRO A 336 -18.16 9.74 -7.42
CA PRO A 336 -18.49 9.90 -8.83
C PRO A 336 -17.34 10.62 -9.55
N PRO A 337 -17.16 10.36 -10.86
CA PRO A 337 -16.16 11.09 -11.64
C PRO A 337 -16.45 12.58 -11.59
N ARG A 338 -15.46 13.38 -11.18
CA ARG A 338 -15.59 14.85 -11.29
C ARG A 338 -15.48 15.20 -12.78
N LYS A 339 -16.49 15.92 -13.26
CA LYS A 339 -16.55 16.45 -14.63
C LYS A 339 -15.49 17.53 -14.84
#